data_0f7ad5d8d80f9a66f7367c6eb6f3c602
#
_entry.id   0f7ad5d8d80f9a66f7367c6eb6f3c602
#
_cell.length_a   1.000
_cell.length_b   1.000
_cell.length_c   1.000
_cell.angle_alpha   90.00
_cell.angle_beta   90.00
_cell.angle_gamma   90.00
#
_symmetry.space_group_name_H-M   'P 1'
#
loop_
_entity.id
_entity.type
_entity.pdbx_description
1 polymer ?
#
loop_
_entity_poly.entity_id
_entity_poly.type
_entity_poly.pdbx_seq_one_letter_code
_entity_poly.pdbx_strand_id
1 'polypeptide(L)'
;MMSRRTVLMAAALLVGGVTACSDLTGANGRADGVYYLQTVNNNGLPFSYVDNSTGHTLTVLSDQYVLNTDGTYSDQQSYTDNGAQSSYTESGNWSQSGTLVTFTPFFSSTNNTTAYQATISNSGYSGTKTMSVNFSGTVWYYST
;
A
#
# COMPACT_ATOMS: atom_id res chain seq x y z
N MET A 1 -0.15 -38.67 67.60
CA MET A 1 -0.90 -37.58 66.99
C MET A 1 -0.27 -37.23 65.63
N MET A 2 -0.90 -37.69 64.56
CA MET A 2 -0.35 -37.60 63.20
C MET A 2 -0.99 -36.42 62.47
N SER A 3 -0.20 -35.45 62.07
CA SER A 3 -0.64 -34.38 61.18
C SER A 3 -0.39 -34.76 59.74
N ARG A 4 -1.42 -34.86 58.96
CA ARG A 4 -1.35 -35.13 57.49
C ARG A 4 -1.05 -33.86 56.77
N ARG A 5 0.09 -33.76 56.12
CA ARG A 5 0.44 -32.69 55.20
C ARG A 5 -0.13 -33.03 53.82
N THR A 6 -1.10 -32.26 53.41
CA THR A 6 -1.65 -32.28 52.06
C THR A 6 -0.71 -31.54 51.12
N VAL A 7 -0.12 -32.25 50.17
CA VAL A 7 0.68 -31.68 49.10
C VAL A 7 -0.28 -31.21 47.99
N LEU A 8 -0.40 -29.90 47.83
CA LEU A 8 -1.06 -29.32 46.66
C LEU A 8 -0.07 -29.31 45.48
N MET A 9 -0.33 -30.15 44.48
CA MET A 9 0.31 -30.01 43.18
C MET A 9 -0.33 -28.84 42.41
N ALA A 10 0.40 -27.76 42.22
CA ALA A 10 0.06 -26.71 41.33
C ALA A 10 0.42 -27.15 39.89
N ALA A 11 -0.60 -27.48 39.08
CA ALA A 11 -0.42 -27.69 37.67
C ALA A 11 -0.27 -26.32 36.98
N ALA A 12 0.93 -25.99 36.55
CA ALA A 12 1.20 -24.84 35.73
C ALA A 12 0.68 -25.13 34.29
N LEU A 13 -0.44 -24.53 33.93
CA LEU A 13 -0.89 -24.47 32.55
C LEU A 13 0.04 -23.50 31.80
N LEU A 14 0.94 -24.06 31.02
CA LEU A 14 1.64 -23.35 29.95
C LEU A 14 0.63 -23.04 28.85
N VAL A 15 0.03 -21.86 28.88
CA VAL A 15 -0.68 -21.29 27.74
C VAL A 15 0.39 -20.92 26.72
N GLY A 16 0.70 -21.86 25.84
CA GLY A 16 1.45 -21.60 24.63
C GLY A 16 0.70 -20.58 23.79
N GLY A 17 1.14 -19.32 23.81
CA GLY A 17 0.68 -18.32 22.89
C GLY A 17 1.04 -18.78 21.47
N VAL A 18 0.12 -19.36 20.75
CA VAL A 18 0.19 -19.43 19.29
C VAL A 18 0.06 -17.98 18.82
N THR A 19 1.21 -17.33 18.59
CA THR A 19 1.23 -16.20 17.70
C THR A 19 0.77 -16.73 16.34
N ALA A 20 -0.53 -16.64 16.09
CA ALA A 20 -1.05 -16.83 14.76
C ALA A 20 -0.34 -15.77 13.90
N CYS A 21 0.72 -16.18 13.18
CA CYS A 21 1.05 -15.53 11.94
C CYS A 21 -0.24 -15.58 11.14
N SER A 22 -0.98 -14.49 11.12
CA SER A 22 -2.08 -14.33 10.19
C SER A 22 -1.44 -14.49 8.82
N ASP A 23 -1.72 -15.64 8.19
CA ASP A 23 -1.39 -15.89 6.80
C ASP A 23 -1.92 -14.71 6.00
N LEU A 24 -1.03 -13.83 5.57
CA LEU A 24 -1.32 -12.69 4.70
C LEU A 24 -1.74 -13.15 3.28
N THR A 25 -1.88 -14.46 3.10
CA THR A 25 -2.38 -15.11 1.89
C THR A 25 -3.90 -15.25 1.93
N GLY A 26 -4.61 -14.15 2.17
CA GLY A 26 -6.02 -14.07 1.83
C GLY A 26 -6.20 -14.32 0.33
N ALA A 27 -7.43 -14.57 -0.12
CA ALA A 27 -7.78 -14.87 -1.52
C ALA A 27 -7.23 -13.86 -2.57
N ASN A 28 -6.73 -12.72 -2.12
CA ASN A 28 -6.16 -11.65 -2.96
C ASN A 28 -4.62 -11.69 -3.07
N GLY A 29 -3.94 -12.63 -2.42
CA GLY A 29 -2.49 -12.73 -2.45
C GLY A 29 -1.78 -11.52 -1.78
N ARG A 30 -0.46 -11.55 -1.83
CA ARG A 30 0.39 -10.49 -1.29
C ARG A 30 0.50 -9.32 -2.28
N ALA A 31 0.54 -8.08 -1.77
CA ALA A 31 0.57 -6.87 -2.59
C ALA A 31 1.94 -6.56 -3.23
N ASP A 32 3.03 -7.24 -2.83
CA ASP A 32 4.34 -6.97 -3.43
C ASP A 32 4.32 -7.12 -4.96
N GLY A 33 5.07 -6.26 -5.64
CA GLY A 33 5.14 -6.22 -7.09
C GLY A 33 5.41 -4.82 -7.63
N VAL A 34 5.44 -4.72 -8.96
CA VAL A 34 5.58 -3.46 -9.68
C VAL A 34 4.26 -3.11 -10.34
N TYR A 35 3.73 -1.94 -10.02
CA TYR A 35 2.43 -1.46 -10.48
C TYR A 35 2.61 -0.23 -11.36
N TYR A 36 2.05 -0.25 -12.54
CA TYR A 36 2.08 0.87 -13.49
C TYR A 36 0.71 1.52 -13.58
N LEU A 37 0.67 2.83 -13.53
CA LEU A 37 -0.57 3.60 -13.71
C LEU A 37 -1.16 3.35 -15.09
N GLN A 38 -2.43 3.00 -15.12
CA GLN A 38 -3.20 2.74 -16.33
C GLN A 38 -4.18 3.88 -16.62
N THR A 39 -4.91 4.31 -15.60
CA THR A 39 -5.94 5.36 -15.76
C THR A 39 -6.01 6.26 -14.52
N VAL A 40 -6.46 7.49 -14.74
CA VAL A 40 -6.90 8.41 -13.69
C VAL A 40 -8.37 8.75 -13.96
N ASN A 41 -9.25 8.49 -12.98
CA ASN A 41 -10.71 8.64 -13.13
C ASN A 41 -11.25 7.95 -14.41
N ASN A 42 -10.78 6.74 -14.70
CA ASN A 42 -11.07 5.94 -15.89
C ASN A 42 -10.61 6.56 -17.24
N ASN A 43 -9.81 7.62 -17.20
CA ASN A 43 -9.20 8.18 -18.42
C ASN A 43 -7.77 7.65 -18.54
N GLY A 44 -7.37 7.24 -19.75
CA GLY A 44 -6.00 6.79 -20.04
C GLY A 44 -4.97 7.93 -19.94
N LEU A 45 -3.69 7.53 -19.99
CA LEU A 45 -2.58 8.47 -20.00
C LEU A 45 -2.27 8.95 -21.44
N PRO A 46 -1.79 10.19 -21.63
CA PRO A 46 -1.56 11.21 -20.60
C PRO A 46 -2.88 11.80 -20.08
N PHE A 47 -2.92 12.07 -18.76
CA PHE A 47 -4.10 12.63 -18.11
C PHE A 47 -3.82 14.05 -17.62
N SER A 48 -4.62 15.03 -18.03
CA SER A 48 -4.45 16.44 -17.67
C SER A 48 -5.55 16.93 -16.74
N TYR A 49 -5.18 17.74 -15.75
CA TYR A 49 -6.12 18.44 -14.88
C TYR A 49 -5.54 19.81 -14.47
N VAL A 50 -6.42 20.68 -14.00
CA VAL A 50 -5.99 21.99 -13.44
C VAL A 50 -5.87 21.85 -11.93
N ASP A 51 -4.70 22.17 -11.41
CA ASP A 51 -4.50 22.32 -9.97
C ASP A 51 -5.12 23.65 -9.52
N ASN A 52 -6.23 23.55 -8.79
CA ASN A 52 -6.98 24.72 -8.33
C ASN A 52 -6.22 25.60 -7.35
N SER A 53 -5.17 25.09 -6.71
CA SER A 53 -4.36 25.86 -5.76
C SER A 53 -3.35 26.79 -6.44
N THR A 54 -2.86 26.38 -7.60
CA THR A 54 -1.85 27.11 -8.38
C THR A 54 -2.40 27.71 -9.68
N GLY A 55 -3.51 27.15 -10.20
CA GLY A 55 -4.05 27.44 -11.53
C GLY A 55 -3.23 26.79 -12.66
N HIS A 56 -2.27 25.94 -12.34
CA HIS A 56 -1.42 25.27 -13.32
C HIS A 56 -2.13 24.08 -13.95
N THR A 57 -1.86 23.82 -15.22
CA THR A 57 -2.24 22.58 -15.89
C THR A 57 -1.16 21.54 -15.65
N LEU A 58 -1.53 20.48 -14.90
CA LEU A 58 -0.70 19.31 -14.66
C LEU A 58 -1.09 18.20 -15.63
N THR A 59 -0.12 17.57 -16.27
CA THR A 59 -0.35 16.42 -17.15
C THR A 59 0.48 15.24 -16.69
N VAL A 60 -0.18 14.22 -16.17
CA VAL A 60 0.44 12.96 -15.73
C VAL A 60 0.79 12.15 -16.97
N LEU A 61 2.06 11.76 -17.09
CA LEU A 61 2.60 10.98 -18.20
C LEU A 61 2.75 9.51 -17.84
N SER A 62 3.25 9.24 -16.63
CA SER A 62 3.43 7.90 -16.09
C SER A 62 3.53 7.96 -14.57
N ASP A 63 3.25 6.81 -13.94
CA ASP A 63 3.45 6.63 -12.51
C ASP A 63 3.70 5.15 -12.22
N GLN A 64 4.61 4.84 -11.29
CA GLN A 64 5.04 3.50 -10.97
C GLN A 64 5.27 3.32 -9.49
N TYR A 65 4.58 2.36 -8.89
CA TYR A 65 4.87 1.85 -7.55
C TYR A 65 5.68 0.57 -7.61
N VAL A 66 6.70 0.47 -6.77
CA VAL A 66 7.43 -0.77 -6.49
C VAL A 66 7.22 -1.12 -5.03
N LEU A 67 6.48 -2.20 -4.76
CA LEU A 67 6.26 -2.73 -3.42
C LEU A 67 7.20 -3.91 -3.20
N ASN A 68 8.18 -3.76 -2.33
CA ASN A 68 9.17 -4.79 -2.04
C ASN A 68 8.65 -5.80 -1.01
N THR A 69 9.17 -7.02 -1.08
CA THR A 69 8.80 -8.10 -0.15
C THR A 69 9.20 -7.83 1.31
N ASP A 70 10.13 -6.91 1.54
CA ASP A 70 10.59 -6.50 2.88
C ASP A 70 9.68 -5.44 3.54
N GLY A 71 8.60 -5.03 2.85
CA GLY A 71 7.66 -4.02 3.36
C GLY A 71 8.07 -2.58 3.05
N THR A 72 9.10 -2.37 2.24
CA THR A 72 9.44 -1.03 1.72
C THR A 72 8.77 -0.78 0.37
N TYR A 73 8.57 0.50 0.02
CA TYR A 73 8.09 0.87 -1.32
C TYR A 73 8.79 2.10 -1.85
N SER A 74 8.72 2.25 -3.17
CA SER A 74 9.03 3.48 -3.88
C SER A 74 7.93 3.80 -4.88
N ASP A 75 7.69 5.09 -5.07
CA ASP A 75 6.79 5.66 -6.05
C ASP A 75 7.55 6.67 -6.91
N GLN A 76 7.34 6.61 -8.22
CA GLN A 76 7.97 7.51 -9.19
C GLN A 76 6.97 7.93 -10.25
N GLN A 77 6.62 9.21 -10.27
CA GLN A 77 5.74 9.81 -11.24
C GLN A 77 6.50 10.76 -12.17
N SER A 78 6.13 10.74 -13.46
CA SER A 78 6.53 11.73 -14.44
C SER A 78 5.32 12.54 -14.89
N TYR A 79 5.44 13.86 -14.91
CA TYR A 79 4.37 14.77 -15.31
C TYR A 79 4.91 16.04 -15.94
N THR A 80 4.04 16.84 -16.55
CA THR A 80 4.37 18.23 -16.94
C THR A 80 3.56 19.21 -16.11
N ASP A 81 4.18 20.35 -15.77
CA ASP A 81 3.56 21.50 -15.13
C ASP A 81 3.59 22.67 -16.10
N ASN A 82 2.43 23.11 -16.58
CA ASN A 82 2.30 24.08 -17.67
C ASN A 82 3.20 23.78 -18.88
N GLY A 83 3.35 22.47 -19.21
CA GLY A 83 4.20 22.00 -20.29
C GLY A 83 5.68 21.78 -19.94
N ALA A 84 6.15 22.24 -18.78
CA ALA A 84 7.51 21.98 -18.30
C ALA A 84 7.58 20.60 -17.65
N GLN A 85 8.55 19.76 -18.05
CA GLN A 85 8.71 18.43 -17.49
C GLN A 85 9.13 18.46 -16.03
N SER A 86 8.51 17.60 -15.22
CA SER A 86 8.76 17.48 -13.80
C SER A 86 8.59 16.03 -13.35
N SER A 87 8.99 15.72 -12.12
CA SER A 87 8.83 14.40 -11.52
C SER A 87 8.47 14.49 -10.04
N TYR A 88 7.75 13.50 -9.57
CA TYR A 88 7.50 13.25 -8.15
C TYR A 88 8.14 11.94 -7.76
N THR A 89 8.71 11.88 -6.56
CA THR A 89 9.24 10.66 -5.98
C THR A 89 8.86 10.56 -4.53
N GLU A 90 8.53 9.35 -4.10
CA GLU A 90 8.20 9.02 -2.72
C GLU A 90 8.78 7.66 -2.35
N SER A 91 9.11 7.46 -1.08
CA SER A 91 9.49 6.16 -0.54
C SER A 91 9.06 6.04 0.91
N GLY A 92 8.82 4.80 1.34
CA GLY A 92 8.32 4.55 2.68
C GLY A 92 8.19 3.06 2.97
N ASN A 93 7.36 2.77 3.96
CA ASN A 93 6.96 1.41 4.30
C ASN A 93 5.51 1.18 3.88
N TRP A 94 5.20 -0.07 3.53
CA TRP A 94 3.84 -0.50 3.26
C TRP A 94 3.48 -1.70 4.13
N SER A 95 2.20 -1.82 4.43
CA SER A 95 1.61 -2.98 5.10
C SER A 95 0.28 -3.33 4.45
N GLN A 96 -0.14 -4.59 4.60
CA GLN A 96 -1.38 -5.09 4.01
C GLN A 96 -2.26 -5.75 5.06
N SER A 97 -3.56 -5.47 4.99
CA SER A 97 -4.61 -6.15 5.75
C SER A 97 -5.76 -6.50 4.79
N GLY A 98 -5.87 -7.76 4.43
CA GLY A 98 -6.83 -8.20 3.39
C GLY A 98 -6.56 -7.55 2.04
N THR A 99 -7.52 -6.78 1.53
CA THR A 99 -7.39 -6.00 0.28
C THR A 99 -6.83 -4.59 0.49
N LEU A 100 -6.67 -4.15 1.74
CA LEU A 100 -6.22 -2.81 2.06
C LEU A 100 -4.70 -2.77 2.21
N VAL A 101 -4.03 -1.91 1.46
CA VAL A 101 -2.61 -1.58 1.59
C VAL A 101 -2.50 -0.19 2.20
N THR A 102 -1.70 -0.06 3.25
CA THR A 102 -1.39 1.22 3.88
C THR A 102 0.05 1.60 3.55
N PHE A 103 0.22 2.78 3.00
CA PHE A 103 1.51 3.40 2.73
C PHE A 103 1.85 4.39 3.83
N THR A 104 3.08 4.33 4.35
CA THR A 104 3.60 5.24 5.36
C THR A 104 4.90 5.85 4.82
N PRO A 105 4.82 7.00 4.14
CA PRO A 105 5.98 7.67 3.58
C PRO A 105 6.94 8.13 4.67
N PHE A 106 8.23 7.99 4.43
CA PHE A 106 9.28 8.65 5.21
C PHE A 106 10.07 9.68 4.37
N PHE A 107 9.92 9.64 3.06
CA PHE A 107 10.47 10.61 2.11
C PHE A 107 9.46 10.90 1.01
N SER A 108 9.35 12.17 0.63
CA SER A 108 8.59 12.65 -0.52
C SER A 108 9.27 13.90 -1.09
N SER A 109 9.35 14.03 -2.41
CA SER A 109 9.91 15.22 -3.08
C SER A 109 9.12 16.51 -2.80
N THR A 110 7.87 16.37 -2.32
CA THR A 110 7.01 17.49 -1.90
C THR A 110 6.98 17.69 -0.38
N ASN A 111 7.79 16.92 0.38
CA ASN A 111 7.80 16.90 1.85
C ASN A 111 6.47 16.48 2.50
N ASN A 112 5.54 15.91 1.75
CA ASN A 112 4.30 15.36 2.29
C ASN A 112 4.52 13.89 2.67
N THR A 113 4.53 13.59 3.96
CA THR A 113 4.70 12.23 4.51
C THR A 113 3.44 11.72 5.21
N THR A 114 2.27 12.21 4.82
CA THR A 114 0.99 11.75 5.34
C THR A 114 0.70 10.34 4.83
N ALA A 115 0.38 9.42 5.75
CA ALA A 115 0.02 8.06 5.39
C ALA A 115 -1.30 8.03 4.58
N TYR A 116 -1.37 7.12 3.60
CA TYR A 116 -2.56 6.93 2.76
C TYR A 116 -2.79 5.46 2.47
N GLN A 117 -3.90 5.16 1.80
CA GLN A 117 -4.32 3.78 1.57
C GLN A 117 -4.67 3.53 0.12
N ALA A 118 -4.46 2.28 -0.30
CA ALA A 118 -4.90 1.74 -1.57
C ALA A 118 -5.69 0.45 -1.36
N THR A 119 -6.53 0.13 -2.32
CA THR A 119 -7.21 -1.17 -2.39
C THR A 119 -6.57 -2.01 -3.49
N ILE A 120 -6.20 -3.26 -3.17
CA ILE A 120 -5.69 -4.21 -4.16
C ILE A 120 -6.74 -5.28 -4.49
N SER A 121 -6.67 -5.76 -5.72
CA SER A 121 -7.41 -6.94 -6.18
C SER A 121 -6.48 -7.80 -7.03
N ASN A 122 -6.68 -9.11 -6.98
CA ASN A 122 -5.95 -10.07 -7.79
C ASN A 122 -6.96 -10.78 -8.71
N SER A 123 -6.79 -10.70 -10.02
CA SER A 123 -7.56 -11.52 -10.93
C SER A 123 -6.99 -12.94 -10.91
N GLY A 124 -7.62 -13.83 -10.16
CA GLY A 124 -7.13 -15.18 -9.87
C GLY A 124 -6.79 -16.06 -11.07
N TYR A 125 -7.09 -15.65 -12.30
CA TYR A 125 -6.81 -16.39 -13.54
C TYR A 125 -5.58 -15.91 -14.32
N SER A 126 -5.20 -14.63 -14.22
CA SER A 126 -4.10 -14.06 -15.03
C SER A 126 -2.84 -13.75 -14.22
N GLY A 127 -2.91 -13.84 -12.89
CA GLY A 127 -1.82 -13.39 -12.02
C GLY A 127 -1.63 -11.86 -12.00
N THR A 128 -2.45 -11.11 -12.74
CA THR A 128 -2.42 -9.64 -12.76
C THR A 128 -2.99 -9.12 -11.45
N LYS A 129 -2.21 -8.33 -10.75
CA LYS A 129 -2.67 -7.59 -9.58
C LYS A 129 -3.07 -6.18 -10.02
N THR A 130 -4.10 -5.65 -9.39
CA THR A 130 -4.52 -4.28 -9.60
C THR A 130 -4.52 -3.52 -8.28
N MET A 131 -4.24 -2.23 -8.33
CA MET A 131 -4.23 -1.34 -7.19
C MET A 131 -4.99 -0.07 -7.52
N SER A 132 -5.86 0.37 -6.62
CA SER A 132 -6.58 1.65 -6.73
C SER A 132 -6.21 2.54 -5.55
N VAL A 133 -5.75 3.75 -5.84
CA VAL A 133 -5.48 4.80 -4.85
C VAL A 133 -6.48 5.92 -5.04
N ASN A 134 -7.12 6.39 -3.97
CA ASN A 134 -8.04 7.52 -4.01
C ASN A 134 -7.43 8.73 -3.30
N PHE A 135 -7.09 9.75 -4.06
CA PHE A 135 -6.63 11.03 -3.55
C PHE A 135 -7.75 12.07 -3.69
N SER A 136 -8.45 12.36 -2.60
CA SER A 136 -9.49 13.40 -2.53
C SER A 136 -10.57 13.29 -3.63
N GLY A 137 -11.00 12.05 -3.93
CA GLY A 137 -12.02 11.80 -4.94
C GLY A 137 -11.48 11.51 -6.34
N THR A 138 -10.17 11.65 -6.56
CA THR A 138 -9.51 11.24 -7.80
C THR A 138 -8.98 9.82 -7.65
N VAL A 139 -9.46 8.91 -8.49
CA VAL A 139 -9.07 7.48 -8.44
C VAL A 139 -7.97 7.21 -9.46
N TRP A 140 -6.85 6.73 -8.97
CA TRP A 140 -5.68 6.30 -9.73
C TRP A 140 -5.67 4.78 -9.76
N TYR A 141 -5.69 4.20 -10.96
CA TYR A 141 -5.78 2.77 -11.16
C TYR A 141 -4.51 2.22 -11.79
N TYR A 142 -3.91 1.23 -11.14
CA TYR A 142 -2.64 0.59 -11.52
C TYR A 142 -2.83 -0.89 -11.80
N SER A 143 -1.93 -1.48 -12.59
CA SER A 143 -1.81 -2.93 -12.77
C SER A 143 -0.34 -3.37 -12.85
N THR A 144 -0.11 -4.65 -12.52
CA THR A 144 1.19 -5.32 -12.70
C THR A 144 1.39 -5.82 -14.10
#